data_23c4bff3bbbc2a2c19ecf48d4c7323b6
#
_entry.id   23c4bff3bbbc2a2c19ecf48d4c7323b6
#
_cell.length_a   1.000
_cell.length_b   1.000
_cell.length_c   1.000
_cell.angle_alpha   90.00
_cell.angle_beta   90.00
_cell.angle_gamma   90.00
#
_symmetry.space_group_name_H-M   'P 1'
#
loop_
_entity.id
_entity.type
_entity.pdbx_description
1 polymer ?
#
loop_
_entity_poly.entity_id
_entity_poly.type
_entity_poly.pdbx_seq_one_letter_code
_entity_poly.pdbx_strand_id
1 'polypeptide(L)'
;MIIDLQKFIANGRPHWAELGKLLDRLESEPNERLSLAQTQRFHQLYERTAADLARITTFSSEPETRRFLENLVARAYGEIHETREKQRRIFPLQWFFQTWPQTFRRHIRAFYLSVAITLAGCAFGGFAIAFDPDSKPVLMPFSHLMQDPAKRVAEEEKATNDRLDGYKTSFSAQLMTHNTQVSIFTLALGMTWGVGTFLMLFYNGVILGAISVDYIHAGQTKFLLGWLMPHGVIEIPAILIAGQAGLILAGALIGRGSRTTIRTRLREISGDLVTLIFGVGLILVWAG
;
A
#
# COMPACT_ATOMS: atom_id res chain seq x y z
N MET A 1 50.41 3.12 -29.47
CA MET A 1 51.05 2.44 -28.33
C MET A 1 50.44 1.04 -28.29
N ILE A 2 51.21 0.01 -28.67
CA ILE A 2 50.75 -1.37 -28.71
C ILE A 2 50.85 -1.86 -27.27
N ILE A 3 49.73 -2.24 -26.64
CA ILE A 3 49.71 -2.84 -25.30
C ILE A 3 50.20 -4.27 -25.46
N ASP A 4 51.24 -4.67 -24.72
CA ASP A 4 51.59 -6.07 -24.52
C ASP A 4 50.45 -6.75 -23.71
N LEU A 5 49.54 -7.39 -24.42
CA LEU A 5 48.34 -7.99 -23.89
C LEU A 5 48.64 -9.05 -22.80
N GLN A 6 49.67 -9.88 -23.02
CA GLN A 6 50.03 -10.92 -22.05
C GLN A 6 50.53 -10.30 -20.72
N LYS A 7 51.36 -9.28 -20.82
CA LYS A 7 51.84 -8.55 -19.66
C LYS A 7 50.74 -7.77 -18.97
N PHE A 8 49.79 -7.21 -19.69
CA PHE A 8 48.61 -6.55 -19.18
C PHE A 8 47.73 -7.52 -18.35
N ILE A 9 47.39 -8.69 -18.92
CA ILE A 9 46.61 -9.72 -18.27
C ILE A 9 47.33 -10.25 -17.01
N ALA A 10 48.63 -10.54 -17.12
CA ALA A 10 49.41 -11.02 -15.99
C ALA A 10 49.42 -10.04 -14.80
N ASN A 11 49.53 -8.75 -15.07
CA ASN A 11 49.52 -7.70 -14.06
C ASN A 11 48.14 -7.39 -13.47
N GLY A 12 47.06 -7.57 -14.26
CA GLY A 12 45.69 -7.33 -13.83
C GLY A 12 45.06 -8.50 -13.06
N ARG A 13 45.37 -9.74 -13.46
CA ARG A 13 44.75 -10.96 -12.93
C ARG A 13 44.69 -11.06 -11.40
N PRO A 14 45.73 -10.72 -10.61
CA PRO A 14 45.67 -10.77 -9.15
C PRO A 14 44.57 -9.86 -8.57
N HIS A 15 44.41 -8.64 -9.12
CA HIS A 15 43.43 -7.66 -8.65
C HIS A 15 42.02 -8.02 -9.06
N TRP A 16 41.84 -8.56 -10.28
CA TRP A 16 40.56 -9.03 -10.76
C TRP A 16 40.08 -10.24 -9.98
N ALA A 17 41.00 -11.16 -9.64
CA ALA A 17 40.68 -12.33 -8.80
C ALA A 17 40.32 -11.91 -7.36
N GLU A 18 41.01 -10.91 -6.80
CA GLU A 18 40.71 -10.37 -5.48
C GLU A 18 39.31 -9.71 -5.47
N LEU A 19 38.98 -8.88 -6.47
CA LEU A 19 37.66 -8.28 -6.62
C LEU A 19 36.57 -9.34 -6.77
N GLY A 20 36.79 -10.37 -7.61
CA GLY A 20 35.87 -11.47 -7.80
C GLY A 20 35.56 -12.21 -6.49
N LYS A 21 36.59 -12.55 -5.72
CA LYS A 21 36.41 -13.19 -4.41
C LYS A 21 35.62 -12.34 -3.42
N LEU A 22 35.86 -11.03 -3.40
CA LEU A 22 35.09 -10.10 -2.55
C LEU A 22 33.62 -10.04 -2.98
N LEU A 23 33.35 -9.99 -4.30
CA LEU A 23 31.99 -10.02 -4.82
C LEU A 23 31.26 -11.33 -4.51
N ASP A 24 31.93 -12.48 -4.72
CA ASP A 24 31.35 -13.80 -4.43
C ASP A 24 31.01 -13.94 -2.93
N ARG A 25 31.86 -13.38 -2.06
CA ARG A 25 31.61 -13.35 -0.62
C ARG A 25 30.43 -12.45 -0.26
N LEU A 26 30.33 -11.26 -0.85
CA LEU A 26 29.22 -10.32 -0.62
C LEU A 26 27.89 -10.86 -1.14
N GLU A 27 27.88 -11.63 -2.23
CA GLU A 27 26.70 -12.31 -2.75
C GLU A 27 26.28 -13.50 -1.88
N SER A 28 27.25 -14.24 -1.32
CA SER A 28 26.94 -15.40 -0.45
C SER A 28 26.52 -14.98 0.96
N GLU A 29 27.02 -13.86 1.45
CA GLU A 29 26.72 -13.32 2.77
C GLU A 29 26.13 -11.89 2.71
N PRO A 30 24.85 -11.72 2.31
CA PRO A 30 24.24 -10.42 2.09
C PRO A 30 24.19 -9.51 3.33
N ASN A 31 24.34 -10.06 4.52
CA ASN A 31 24.33 -9.31 5.80
C ASN A 31 25.72 -8.93 6.29
N GLU A 32 26.79 -9.34 5.60
CA GLU A 32 28.15 -8.99 6.01
C GLU A 32 28.39 -7.49 5.82
N ARG A 33 28.98 -6.87 6.84
CA ARG A 33 29.40 -5.47 6.78
C ARG A 33 30.88 -5.42 6.56
N LEU A 34 31.30 -4.86 5.45
CA LEU A 34 32.69 -4.57 5.22
C LEU A 34 33.17 -3.52 6.24
N SER A 35 34.35 -3.75 6.81
CA SER A 35 35.06 -2.72 7.58
C SER A 35 35.45 -1.56 6.67
N LEU A 36 35.76 -0.41 7.25
CA LEU A 36 36.21 0.77 6.48
C LEU A 36 37.40 0.44 5.55
N ALA A 37 38.39 -0.31 6.06
CA ALA A 37 39.55 -0.73 5.27
C ALA A 37 39.17 -1.64 4.11
N GLN A 38 38.22 -2.58 4.31
CA GLN A 38 37.72 -3.46 3.25
C GLN A 38 36.89 -2.68 2.21
N THR A 39 36.10 -1.72 2.64
CA THR A 39 35.33 -0.84 1.73
C THR A 39 36.28 0.00 0.88
N GLN A 40 37.31 0.59 1.46
CA GLN A 40 38.33 1.33 0.71
C GLN A 40 39.05 0.43 -0.31
N ARG A 41 39.44 -0.78 0.13
CA ARG A 41 40.09 -1.75 -0.75
C ARG A 41 39.18 -2.18 -1.91
N PHE A 42 37.90 -2.45 -1.64
CA PHE A 42 36.90 -2.78 -2.66
C PHE A 42 36.78 -1.66 -3.71
N HIS A 43 36.68 -0.42 -3.25
CA HIS A 43 36.59 0.74 -4.13
C HIS A 43 37.84 0.91 -5.02
N GLN A 44 39.04 0.76 -4.45
CA GLN A 44 40.29 0.77 -5.19
C GLN A 44 40.35 -0.32 -6.28
N LEU A 45 39.90 -1.54 -5.94
CA LEU A 45 39.88 -2.66 -6.88
C LEU A 45 38.86 -2.40 -7.99
N TYR A 46 37.68 -1.85 -7.68
CA TYR A 46 36.67 -1.45 -8.65
C TYR A 46 37.21 -0.40 -9.64
N GLU A 47 37.75 0.71 -9.13
CA GLU A 47 38.31 1.78 -9.99
C GLU A 47 39.41 1.26 -10.90
N ARG A 48 40.31 0.44 -10.37
CA ARG A 48 41.39 -0.16 -11.16
C ARG A 48 40.85 -1.09 -12.24
N THR A 49 39.89 -1.96 -11.92
CA THR A 49 39.28 -2.89 -12.88
C THR A 49 38.50 -2.13 -13.94
N ALA A 50 37.79 -1.06 -13.58
CA ALA A 50 37.10 -0.19 -14.54
C ALA A 50 38.08 0.52 -15.50
N ALA A 51 39.24 0.99 -14.99
CA ALA A 51 40.28 1.54 -15.83
C ALA A 51 40.90 0.50 -16.77
N ASP A 52 41.10 -0.74 -16.29
CA ASP A 52 41.60 -1.84 -17.11
C ASP A 52 40.59 -2.22 -18.20
N LEU A 53 39.28 -2.23 -17.89
CA LEU A 53 38.22 -2.42 -18.88
C LEU A 53 38.25 -1.32 -19.96
N ALA A 54 38.39 -0.07 -19.58
CA ALA A 54 38.48 1.04 -20.52
C ALA A 54 39.70 0.90 -21.47
N ARG A 55 40.86 0.48 -20.92
CA ARG A 55 42.06 0.23 -21.67
C ARG A 55 41.88 -0.91 -22.69
N ILE A 56 41.36 -2.07 -22.25
CA ILE A 56 41.19 -3.22 -23.16
C ILE A 56 40.16 -2.91 -24.25
N THR A 57 39.11 -2.18 -23.95
CA THR A 57 38.08 -1.76 -24.89
C THR A 57 38.65 -0.83 -25.99
N THR A 58 39.60 0.02 -25.64
CA THR A 58 40.19 1.00 -26.55
C THR A 58 41.33 0.43 -27.40
N PHE A 59 42.10 -0.52 -26.86
CA PHE A 59 43.38 -0.91 -27.47
C PHE A 59 43.49 -2.38 -27.86
N SER A 60 42.49 -3.20 -27.61
CA SER A 60 42.54 -4.63 -27.89
C SER A 60 41.19 -5.19 -28.33
N SER A 61 41.24 -6.19 -29.24
CA SER A 61 40.06 -6.94 -29.70
C SER A 61 39.88 -8.27 -28.94
N GLU A 62 40.42 -8.42 -27.76
CA GLU A 62 40.31 -9.62 -26.92
C GLU A 62 38.90 -9.74 -26.28
N PRO A 63 37.99 -10.54 -26.84
CA PRO A 63 36.61 -10.55 -26.41
C PRO A 63 36.39 -11.26 -25.05
N GLU A 64 37.22 -12.25 -24.73
CA GLU A 64 37.04 -13.03 -23.48
C GLU A 64 37.40 -12.22 -22.25
N THR A 65 38.61 -11.63 -22.24
CA THR A 65 39.07 -10.78 -21.14
C THR A 65 38.16 -9.57 -20.97
N ARG A 66 37.71 -8.99 -22.10
CA ARG A 66 36.78 -7.86 -22.08
C ARG A 66 35.45 -8.25 -21.39
N ARG A 67 34.81 -9.34 -21.79
CA ARG A 67 33.56 -9.83 -21.18
C ARG A 67 33.71 -10.13 -19.70
N PHE A 68 34.86 -10.73 -19.33
CA PHE A 68 35.19 -11.00 -17.92
C PHE A 68 35.25 -9.69 -17.11
N LEU A 69 35.93 -8.67 -17.59
CA LEU A 69 36.05 -7.39 -16.92
C LEU A 69 34.71 -6.64 -16.92
N GLU A 70 33.92 -6.67 -18.00
CA GLU A 70 32.57 -6.12 -18.06
C GLU A 70 31.68 -6.72 -16.96
N ASN A 71 31.74 -8.04 -16.77
CA ASN A 71 30.98 -8.71 -15.71
C ASN A 71 31.42 -8.29 -14.31
N LEU A 72 32.73 -8.25 -14.04
CA LEU A 72 33.27 -7.83 -12.75
C LEU A 72 32.88 -6.38 -12.42
N VAL A 73 33.03 -5.48 -13.38
CA VAL A 73 32.69 -4.05 -13.20
C VAL A 73 31.19 -3.88 -13.01
N ALA A 74 30.35 -4.60 -13.75
CA ALA A 74 28.89 -4.53 -13.61
C ALA A 74 28.44 -5.03 -12.22
N ARG A 75 28.99 -6.17 -11.75
CA ARG A 75 28.70 -6.69 -10.41
C ARG A 75 29.14 -5.71 -9.30
N ALA A 76 30.37 -5.19 -9.42
CA ALA A 76 30.89 -4.23 -8.44
C ALA A 76 30.11 -2.91 -8.44
N TYR A 77 29.68 -2.45 -9.62
CA TYR A 77 28.82 -1.26 -9.75
C TYR A 77 27.46 -1.49 -9.08
N GLY A 78 26.84 -2.67 -9.32
CA GLY A 78 25.62 -3.07 -8.65
C GLY A 78 25.78 -3.00 -7.11
N GLU A 79 26.85 -3.58 -6.57
CA GLU A 79 27.13 -3.62 -5.14
C GLU A 79 27.34 -2.22 -4.53
N ILE A 80 28.00 -1.29 -5.24
CA ILE A 80 28.21 0.09 -4.81
C ILE A 80 26.93 0.92 -4.84
N HIS A 81 26.08 0.71 -5.87
CA HIS A 81 24.91 1.55 -6.14
C HIS A 81 23.60 0.90 -5.73
N GLU A 82 23.56 -0.42 -5.51
CA GLU A 82 22.44 -1.02 -4.81
C GLU A 82 22.40 -0.46 -3.40
N THR A 83 21.42 0.39 -3.18
CA THR A 83 20.98 0.67 -1.82
C THR A 83 20.50 -0.68 -1.30
N ARG A 84 21.38 -1.42 -0.63
CA ARG A 84 20.95 -2.58 0.17
C ARG A 84 19.95 -2.04 1.18
N GLU A 85 18.71 -1.92 0.76
CA GLU A 85 17.62 -1.88 1.71
C GLU A 85 17.82 -3.14 2.55
N LYS A 86 18.31 -2.94 3.79
CA LYS A 86 18.34 -4.01 4.79
C LYS A 86 17.04 -4.76 4.59
N GLN A 87 17.11 -6.05 4.26
CA GLN A 87 15.97 -6.93 4.47
C GLN A 87 15.59 -6.73 5.94
N ARG A 88 14.68 -5.79 6.18
CA ARG A 88 14.09 -5.57 7.50
C ARG A 88 13.41 -6.89 7.80
N ARG A 89 14.02 -7.70 8.66
CA ARG A 89 13.28 -8.79 9.30
C ARG A 89 12.03 -8.13 9.86
N ILE A 90 10.92 -8.37 9.18
CA ILE A 90 9.63 -7.89 9.61
C ILE A 90 9.32 -8.71 10.84
N PHE A 91 9.47 -8.11 12.01
CA PHE A 91 8.96 -8.67 13.26
C PHE A 91 7.46 -8.34 13.31
N PRO A 92 6.55 -9.32 13.11
CA PRO A 92 5.12 -9.05 12.97
C PRO A 92 4.54 -8.22 14.11
N LEU A 93 4.93 -8.52 15.36
CA LEU A 93 4.51 -7.78 16.54
C LEU A 93 5.02 -6.33 16.54
N GLN A 94 6.30 -6.12 16.20
CA GLN A 94 6.87 -4.78 16.11
C GLN A 94 6.24 -3.97 14.97
N TRP A 95 5.94 -4.64 13.85
CA TRP A 95 5.25 -4.01 12.73
C TRP A 95 3.84 -3.56 13.16
N PHE A 96 3.08 -4.42 13.80
CA PHE A 96 1.71 -4.15 14.22
C PHE A 96 1.62 -3.05 15.30
N PHE A 97 2.48 -3.10 16.33
CA PHE A 97 2.40 -2.16 17.46
C PHE A 97 3.20 -0.87 17.26
N GLN A 98 4.15 -0.83 16.33
CA GLN A 98 5.00 0.35 16.13
C GLN A 98 4.91 0.91 14.71
N THR A 99 5.21 0.10 13.68
CA THR A 99 5.34 0.59 12.31
C THR A 99 4.00 1.07 11.77
N TRP A 100 2.95 0.27 11.88
CA TRP A 100 1.63 0.60 11.39
C TRP A 100 1.02 1.85 12.06
N PRO A 101 0.96 1.97 13.41
CA PRO A 101 0.46 3.19 14.06
C PRO A 101 1.31 4.43 13.77
N GLN A 102 2.62 4.29 13.59
CA GLN A 102 3.48 5.41 13.21
C GLN A 102 3.18 5.89 11.79
N THR A 103 3.00 4.95 10.84
CA THR A 103 2.62 5.26 9.45
C THR A 103 1.25 5.93 9.40
N PHE A 104 0.27 5.40 10.11
CA PHE A 104 -1.06 6.01 10.24
C PHE A 104 -0.97 7.47 10.73
N ARG A 105 -0.23 7.70 11.81
CA ARG A 105 -0.05 9.05 12.40
C ARG A 105 0.74 10.00 11.50
N ARG A 106 1.71 9.50 10.73
CA ARG A 106 2.47 10.31 9.76
C ARG A 106 1.55 10.95 8.74
N HIS A 107 0.51 10.25 8.33
CA HIS A 107 -0.46 10.69 7.32
C HIS A 107 -1.82 11.05 7.90
N ILE A 108 -1.90 11.44 9.17
CA ILE A 108 -3.15 11.68 9.89
C ILE A 108 -4.06 12.74 9.22
N ARG A 109 -3.47 13.71 8.50
CA ARG A 109 -4.23 14.72 7.76
C ARG A 109 -5.07 14.11 6.64
N ALA A 110 -4.54 13.12 5.93
CA ALA A 110 -5.29 12.39 4.91
C ALA A 110 -6.42 11.57 5.53
N PHE A 111 -6.22 11.01 6.73
CA PHE A 111 -7.27 10.33 7.47
C PHE A 111 -8.40 11.29 7.87
N TYR A 112 -8.07 12.45 8.45
CA TYR A 112 -9.10 13.45 8.79
C TYR A 112 -9.86 13.95 7.56
N LEU A 113 -9.19 14.07 6.41
CA LEU A 113 -9.85 14.41 5.15
C LEU A 113 -10.80 13.27 4.72
N SER A 114 -10.40 12.00 4.82
CA SER A 114 -11.26 10.84 4.56
C SER A 114 -12.51 10.86 5.46
N VAL A 115 -12.34 11.11 6.75
CA VAL A 115 -13.46 11.25 7.70
C VAL A 115 -14.37 12.44 7.31
N ALA A 116 -13.80 13.60 7.01
CA ALA A 116 -14.59 14.79 6.66
C ALA A 116 -15.42 14.58 5.38
N ILE A 117 -14.85 13.95 4.36
CA ILE A 117 -15.57 13.61 3.12
C ILE A 117 -16.73 12.66 3.42
N THR A 118 -16.49 11.60 4.22
CA THR A 118 -17.53 10.64 4.59
C THR A 118 -18.63 11.29 5.42
N LEU A 119 -18.29 12.15 6.38
CA LEU A 119 -19.27 12.88 7.18
C LEU A 119 -20.09 13.87 6.33
N ALA A 120 -19.47 14.54 5.36
CA ALA A 120 -20.18 15.39 4.42
C ALA A 120 -21.19 14.56 3.59
N GLY A 121 -20.81 13.37 3.14
CA GLY A 121 -21.72 12.42 2.50
C GLY A 121 -22.86 12.00 3.45
N CYS A 122 -22.55 11.66 4.71
CA CYS A 122 -23.56 11.30 5.71
C CYS A 122 -24.58 12.45 5.91
N ALA A 123 -24.10 13.67 6.05
CA ALA A 123 -24.98 14.82 6.18
C ALA A 123 -25.87 14.98 4.93
N PHE A 124 -25.27 14.90 3.75
CA PHE A 124 -26.02 14.99 2.50
C PHE A 124 -27.12 13.90 2.39
N GLY A 125 -26.76 12.63 2.59
CA GLY A 125 -27.73 11.53 2.50
C GLY A 125 -28.82 11.59 3.58
N GLY A 126 -28.44 11.95 4.81
CA GLY A 126 -29.39 12.13 5.90
C GLY A 126 -30.36 13.30 5.64
N PHE A 127 -29.87 14.44 5.20
CA PHE A 127 -30.74 15.56 4.82
C PHE A 127 -31.64 15.22 3.66
N ALA A 128 -31.15 14.55 2.63
CA ALA A 128 -31.95 14.18 1.48
C ALA A 128 -33.15 13.31 1.90
N ILE A 129 -32.96 12.29 2.72
CA ILE A 129 -34.05 11.43 3.23
C ILE A 129 -34.98 12.21 4.17
N ALA A 130 -34.43 13.12 4.98
CA ALA A 130 -35.25 13.92 5.91
C ALA A 130 -36.22 14.86 5.20
N PHE A 131 -35.80 15.44 4.07
CA PHE A 131 -36.63 16.40 3.30
C PHE A 131 -37.46 15.75 2.20
N ASP A 132 -36.96 14.66 1.61
CA ASP A 132 -37.61 13.94 0.52
C ASP A 132 -37.42 12.41 0.69
N PRO A 133 -38.36 11.74 1.39
CA PRO A 133 -38.33 10.27 1.53
C PRO A 133 -38.40 9.54 0.22
N ASP A 134 -38.92 10.13 -0.85
CA ASP A 134 -39.00 9.53 -2.18
C ASP A 134 -37.63 9.47 -2.89
N SER A 135 -36.62 10.15 -2.35
CA SER A 135 -35.22 10.02 -2.80
C SER A 135 -34.55 8.69 -2.44
N LYS A 136 -35.18 7.88 -1.58
CA LYS A 136 -34.65 6.57 -1.12
C LYS A 136 -34.19 5.65 -2.24
N PRO A 137 -34.91 5.43 -3.36
CA PRO A 137 -34.48 4.57 -4.45
C PRO A 137 -33.18 5.04 -5.14
N VAL A 138 -32.93 6.33 -5.13
CA VAL A 138 -31.75 6.92 -5.77
C VAL A 138 -30.53 6.82 -4.86
N LEU A 139 -30.73 7.04 -3.55
CA LEU A 139 -29.64 7.10 -2.56
C LEU A 139 -29.23 5.71 -2.04
N MET A 140 -30.16 4.78 -2.00
CA MET A 140 -29.98 3.43 -1.48
C MET A 140 -30.38 2.38 -2.53
N PRO A 141 -29.58 2.10 -3.57
CA PRO A 141 -29.94 1.21 -4.68
C PRO A 141 -29.87 -0.29 -4.30
N PHE A 142 -30.08 -0.62 -3.03
CA PHE A 142 -30.11 -2.00 -2.52
C PHE A 142 -31.53 -2.44 -2.27
N SER A 143 -31.99 -3.47 -2.96
CA SER A 143 -33.38 -3.96 -2.90
C SER A 143 -33.85 -4.25 -1.46
N HIS A 144 -33.00 -4.77 -0.61
CA HIS A 144 -33.30 -5.08 0.78
C HIS A 144 -33.43 -3.83 1.70
N LEU A 145 -32.95 -2.66 1.29
CA LEU A 145 -33.10 -1.39 2.00
C LEU A 145 -34.30 -0.57 1.50
N MET A 146 -34.98 -1.01 0.45
CA MET A 146 -36.13 -0.32 -0.11
C MET A 146 -37.41 -0.53 0.70
N GLN A 147 -37.46 -1.59 1.52
CA GLN A 147 -38.61 -1.86 2.38
C GLN A 147 -38.71 -0.83 3.51
N ASP A 148 -39.92 -0.72 4.06
CA ASP A 148 -40.16 0.04 5.28
C ASP A 148 -39.32 -0.52 6.43
N PRO A 149 -38.50 0.31 7.13
CA PRO A 149 -37.66 -0.17 8.22
C PRO A 149 -38.41 -0.91 9.32
N ALA A 150 -39.63 -0.47 9.65
CA ALA A 150 -40.44 -1.12 10.70
C ALA A 150 -40.87 -2.53 10.28
N LYS A 151 -41.24 -2.74 9.01
CA LYS A 151 -41.58 -4.05 8.48
C LYS A 151 -40.39 -4.98 8.45
N ARG A 152 -39.25 -4.47 7.99
CA ARG A 152 -38.00 -5.23 7.94
C ARG A 152 -37.54 -5.68 9.35
N VAL A 153 -37.60 -4.78 10.34
CA VAL A 153 -37.29 -5.13 11.73
C VAL A 153 -38.23 -6.22 12.25
N ALA A 154 -39.54 -6.10 12.00
CA ALA A 154 -40.53 -7.10 12.43
C ALA A 154 -40.31 -8.47 11.75
N GLU A 155 -39.88 -8.49 10.48
CA GLU A 155 -39.53 -9.72 9.77
C GLU A 155 -38.23 -10.35 10.34
N GLU A 156 -37.19 -9.56 10.62
CA GLU A 156 -35.95 -10.04 11.20
C GLU A 156 -36.13 -10.55 12.64
N GLU A 157 -36.96 -9.87 13.45
CA GLU A 157 -37.29 -10.33 14.81
C GLU A 157 -38.10 -11.65 14.80
N LYS A 158 -38.98 -11.82 13.84
CA LYS A 158 -39.69 -13.10 13.66
C LYS A 158 -38.78 -14.23 13.17
N ALA A 159 -37.87 -13.91 12.24
CA ALA A 159 -36.93 -14.90 11.71
C ALA A 159 -35.88 -15.32 12.80
N THR A 160 -35.64 -14.48 13.81
CA THR A 160 -34.75 -14.78 14.93
C THR A 160 -35.26 -15.95 15.78
N ASN A 161 -36.58 -16.20 15.81
CA ASN A 161 -37.17 -17.30 16.56
C ASN A 161 -37.12 -18.67 15.85
N ASP A 162 -36.93 -18.72 14.52
CA ASP A 162 -37.12 -19.97 13.80
C ASP A 162 -35.88 -20.59 13.11
N ARG A 163 -34.82 -19.81 12.71
CA ARG A 163 -33.66 -20.35 11.94
C ARG A 163 -32.42 -19.49 12.05
N LEU A 164 -31.68 -19.55 13.15
CA LEU A 164 -30.65 -18.56 13.45
C LEU A 164 -29.29 -18.75 12.79
N ASP A 165 -28.87 -19.95 12.40
CA ASP A 165 -27.44 -20.19 12.11
C ASP A 165 -27.02 -20.01 10.64
N GLY A 166 -27.88 -20.24 9.68
CA GLY A 166 -27.52 -20.20 8.26
C GLY A 166 -27.64 -18.82 7.59
N TYR A 167 -28.64 -18.03 7.99
CA TYR A 167 -28.95 -16.76 7.32
C TYR A 167 -28.02 -15.61 7.79
N LYS A 168 -27.67 -15.59 9.08
CA LYS A 168 -26.77 -14.58 9.65
C LYS A 168 -25.37 -14.70 9.11
N THR A 169 -24.86 -15.92 8.94
CA THR A 169 -23.52 -16.17 8.38
C THR A 169 -23.44 -15.75 6.91
N SER A 170 -24.46 -15.99 6.09
CA SER A 170 -24.45 -15.58 4.69
C SER A 170 -24.53 -14.07 4.51
N PHE A 171 -25.30 -13.38 5.35
CA PHE A 171 -25.43 -11.92 5.31
C PHE A 171 -24.14 -11.22 5.79
N SER A 172 -23.55 -11.68 6.90
CA SER A 172 -22.26 -11.16 7.39
C SER A 172 -21.16 -11.35 6.34
N ALA A 173 -21.12 -12.51 5.68
CA ALA A 173 -20.15 -12.76 4.62
C ALA A 173 -20.34 -11.84 3.39
N GLN A 174 -21.59 -11.55 3.02
CA GLN A 174 -21.89 -10.60 1.94
C GLN A 174 -21.45 -9.18 2.29
N LEU A 175 -21.74 -8.72 3.51
CA LEU A 175 -21.37 -7.39 3.98
C LEU A 175 -19.84 -7.24 4.05
N MET A 176 -19.15 -8.23 4.60
CA MET A 176 -17.68 -8.26 4.63
C MET A 176 -17.07 -8.22 3.22
N THR A 177 -17.62 -9.00 2.28
CA THR A 177 -17.18 -9.01 0.88
C THR A 177 -17.39 -7.64 0.25
N HIS A 178 -18.54 -7.03 0.47
CA HIS A 178 -18.86 -5.70 -0.03
C HIS A 178 -17.90 -4.64 0.52
N ASN A 179 -17.68 -4.59 1.83
CA ASN A 179 -16.81 -3.60 2.47
C ASN A 179 -15.34 -3.81 2.12
N THR A 180 -14.93 -5.06 1.87
CA THR A 180 -13.60 -5.36 1.31
C THR A 180 -13.45 -4.79 -0.10
N GLN A 181 -14.43 -4.99 -0.98
CA GLN A 181 -14.42 -4.42 -2.33
C GLN A 181 -14.40 -2.89 -2.28
N VAL A 182 -15.24 -2.28 -1.45
CA VAL A 182 -15.28 -0.82 -1.24
C VAL A 182 -13.91 -0.30 -0.78
N SER A 183 -13.27 -0.96 0.16
CA SER A 183 -11.94 -0.57 0.65
C SER A 183 -10.89 -0.64 -0.46
N ILE A 184 -10.88 -1.73 -1.26
CA ILE A 184 -9.97 -1.89 -2.39
C ILE A 184 -10.20 -0.79 -3.44
N PHE A 185 -11.45 -0.53 -3.82
CA PHE A 185 -11.77 0.51 -4.80
C PHE A 185 -11.44 1.91 -4.29
N THR A 186 -11.76 2.21 -3.02
CA THR A 186 -11.46 3.49 -2.40
C THR A 186 -9.97 3.80 -2.44
N LEU A 187 -9.12 2.82 -2.18
CA LEU A 187 -7.68 2.94 -2.27
C LEU A 187 -7.21 3.05 -3.72
N ALA A 188 -7.62 2.10 -4.58
CA ALA A 188 -7.14 2.00 -5.96
C ALA A 188 -7.50 3.24 -6.79
N LEU A 189 -8.68 3.79 -6.58
CA LEU A 189 -9.15 5.00 -7.25
C LEU A 189 -8.40 6.27 -6.80
N GLY A 190 -7.51 6.19 -5.82
CA GLY A 190 -6.51 7.23 -5.57
C GLY A 190 -5.64 7.54 -6.79
N MET A 191 -5.47 6.56 -7.70
CA MET A 191 -4.77 6.73 -8.98
C MET A 191 -5.46 7.73 -9.93
N THR A 192 -6.72 8.05 -9.72
CA THR A 192 -7.46 9.08 -10.47
C THR A 192 -7.26 10.49 -9.89
N TRP A 193 -6.05 10.78 -9.41
CA TRP A 193 -5.74 12.03 -8.68
C TRP A 193 -6.65 12.28 -7.48
N GLY A 194 -7.21 11.20 -6.92
CA GLY A 194 -8.07 11.22 -5.73
C GLY A 194 -9.55 11.49 -6.00
N VAL A 195 -9.94 11.77 -7.23
CA VAL A 195 -11.37 11.99 -7.59
C VAL A 195 -12.20 10.75 -7.26
N GLY A 196 -11.74 9.57 -7.65
CA GLY A 196 -12.46 8.35 -7.37
C GLY A 196 -12.50 8.00 -5.87
N THR A 197 -11.40 8.21 -5.13
CA THR A 197 -11.39 8.06 -3.67
C THR A 197 -12.41 8.99 -3.01
N PHE A 198 -12.45 10.26 -3.44
CA PHE A 198 -13.45 11.23 -2.95
C PHE A 198 -14.87 10.72 -3.19
N LEU A 199 -15.19 10.32 -4.42
CA LEU A 199 -16.52 9.82 -4.77
C LEU A 199 -16.91 8.58 -3.96
N MET A 200 -15.99 7.64 -3.79
CA MET A 200 -16.24 6.42 -2.99
C MET A 200 -16.51 6.74 -1.53
N LEU A 201 -15.69 7.59 -0.89
CA LEU A 201 -15.89 7.99 0.50
C LEU A 201 -17.18 8.77 0.69
N PHE A 202 -17.46 9.72 -0.20
CA PHE A 202 -18.67 10.53 -0.15
C PHE A 202 -19.91 9.66 -0.32
N TYR A 203 -19.93 8.76 -1.32
CA TYR A 203 -21.06 7.88 -1.59
C TYR A 203 -21.33 6.89 -0.45
N ASN A 204 -20.27 6.31 0.14
CA ASN A 204 -20.43 5.49 1.35
C ASN A 204 -21.02 6.28 2.51
N GLY A 205 -20.60 7.54 2.67
CA GLY A 205 -21.22 8.45 3.63
C GLY A 205 -22.70 8.68 3.34
N VAL A 206 -23.06 8.95 2.06
CA VAL A 206 -24.44 9.17 1.65
C VAL A 206 -25.34 8.00 2.05
N ILE A 207 -24.92 6.77 1.74
CA ILE A 207 -25.66 5.57 2.10
C ILE A 207 -25.81 5.46 3.62
N LEU A 208 -24.74 5.63 4.37
CA LEU A 208 -24.75 5.55 5.83
C LEU A 208 -25.67 6.59 6.47
N GLY A 209 -25.63 7.83 5.97
CA GLY A 209 -26.50 8.91 6.45
C GLY A 209 -27.97 8.68 6.12
N ALA A 210 -28.26 8.26 4.88
CA ALA A 210 -29.61 7.95 4.42
C ALA A 210 -30.23 6.82 5.23
N ILE A 211 -29.52 5.70 5.42
CA ILE A 211 -29.99 4.58 6.26
C ILE A 211 -30.23 5.04 7.69
N SER A 212 -29.29 5.82 8.25
CA SER A 212 -29.41 6.26 9.64
C SER A 212 -30.67 7.07 9.88
N VAL A 213 -30.95 8.05 9.01
CA VAL A 213 -32.14 8.91 9.13
C VAL A 213 -33.42 8.12 8.86
N ASP A 214 -33.47 7.23 7.86
CA ASP A 214 -34.62 6.39 7.54
C ASP A 214 -35.05 5.53 8.75
N TYR A 215 -34.08 4.87 9.42
CA TYR A 215 -34.37 4.06 10.60
C TYR A 215 -34.71 4.88 11.85
N ILE A 216 -34.11 6.05 12.02
CA ILE A 216 -34.43 6.94 13.13
C ILE A 216 -35.87 7.46 12.97
N HIS A 217 -36.27 7.90 11.77
CA HIS A 217 -37.64 8.36 11.49
C HIS A 217 -38.69 7.25 11.69
N ALA A 218 -38.34 5.99 11.35
CA ALA A 218 -39.19 4.84 11.61
C ALA A 218 -39.23 4.41 13.10
N GLY A 219 -38.54 5.09 14.00
CA GLY A 219 -38.48 4.75 15.41
C GLY A 219 -37.63 3.52 15.74
N GLN A 220 -36.82 3.05 14.77
CA GLN A 220 -36.03 1.81 14.86
C GLN A 220 -34.56 2.05 15.22
N THR A 221 -34.29 3.09 16.01
CA THR A 221 -32.93 3.49 16.40
C THR A 221 -32.18 2.39 17.16
N LYS A 222 -32.87 1.63 18.03
CA LYS A 222 -32.23 0.52 18.78
C LYS A 222 -31.74 -0.58 17.85
N PHE A 223 -32.57 -0.94 16.86
CA PHE A 223 -32.22 -1.93 15.86
C PHE A 223 -31.04 -1.44 15.00
N LEU A 224 -31.09 -0.20 14.53
CA LEU A 224 -30.00 0.43 13.77
C LEU A 224 -28.67 0.35 14.51
N LEU A 225 -28.64 0.71 15.79
CA LEU A 225 -27.43 0.64 16.60
C LEU A 225 -26.94 -0.80 16.77
N GLY A 226 -27.84 -1.73 17.08
CA GLY A 226 -27.51 -3.15 17.23
C GLY A 226 -26.96 -3.77 15.93
N TRP A 227 -27.48 -3.34 14.79
CA TRP A 227 -27.05 -3.79 13.47
C TRP A 227 -25.73 -3.12 13.02
N LEU A 228 -25.61 -1.81 13.24
CA LEU A 228 -24.45 -1.05 12.78
C LEU A 228 -23.20 -1.25 13.65
N MET A 229 -23.37 -1.42 14.98
CA MET A 229 -22.23 -1.48 15.92
C MET A 229 -21.24 -2.63 15.61
N PRO A 230 -21.65 -3.89 15.42
CA PRO A 230 -20.71 -4.98 15.19
C PRO A 230 -19.84 -4.76 13.94
N HIS A 231 -20.47 -4.31 12.87
CA HIS A 231 -19.81 -4.07 11.59
C HIS A 231 -19.16 -2.69 11.50
N GLY A 232 -19.86 -1.66 11.97
CA GLY A 232 -19.43 -0.26 11.85
C GLY A 232 -18.17 0.06 12.63
N VAL A 233 -17.96 -0.56 13.79
CA VAL A 233 -16.77 -0.31 14.65
C VAL A 233 -15.47 -0.79 14.00
N ILE A 234 -15.54 -1.79 13.13
CA ILE A 234 -14.35 -2.39 12.49
C ILE A 234 -14.26 -2.02 11.01
N GLU A 235 -15.34 -2.18 10.27
CA GLU A 235 -15.35 -2.03 8.82
C GLU A 235 -15.31 -0.57 8.35
N ILE A 236 -16.02 0.35 9.03
CA ILE A 236 -15.97 1.77 8.70
C ILE A 236 -14.55 2.33 8.88
N PRO A 237 -13.83 2.11 10.00
CA PRO A 237 -12.42 2.48 10.10
C PRO A 237 -11.54 1.89 9.00
N ALA A 238 -11.78 0.65 8.56
CA ALA A 238 -11.03 0.04 7.47
C ALA A 238 -11.20 0.84 6.16
N ILE A 239 -12.44 1.20 5.80
CA ILE A 239 -12.75 2.02 4.61
C ILE A 239 -12.10 3.41 4.74
N LEU A 240 -12.13 4.03 5.91
CA LEU A 240 -11.52 5.35 6.15
C LEU A 240 -9.99 5.30 6.02
N ILE A 241 -9.35 4.23 6.50
CA ILE A 241 -7.89 4.04 6.34
C ILE A 241 -7.55 3.71 4.88
N ALA A 242 -8.39 2.96 4.17
CA ALA A 242 -8.24 2.76 2.73
C ALA A 242 -8.36 4.10 1.97
N GLY A 243 -9.30 4.96 2.38
CA GLY A 243 -9.41 6.34 1.90
C GLY A 243 -8.18 7.18 2.18
N GLN A 244 -7.62 7.08 3.41
CA GLN A 244 -6.35 7.71 3.75
C GLN A 244 -5.25 7.30 2.76
N ALA A 245 -5.10 6.00 2.48
CA ALA A 245 -4.10 5.49 1.55
C ALA A 245 -4.34 5.98 0.11
N GLY A 246 -5.60 6.00 -0.35
CA GLY A 246 -5.98 6.57 -1.66
C GLY A 246 -5.65 8.07 -1.79
N LEU A 247 -5.90 8.86 -0.75
CA LEU A 247 -5.58 10.28 -0.72
C LEU A 247 -4.06 10.56 -0.67
N ILE A 248 -3.27 9.69 0.00
CA ILE A 248 -1.80 9.74 -0.03
C ILE A 248 -1.31 9.50 -1.45
N LEU A 249 -1.83 8.45 -2.11
CA LEU A 249 -1.51 8.14 -3.50
C LEU A 249 -1.84 9.31 -4.43
N ALA A 250 -3.03 9.89 -4.29
CA ALA A 250 -3.45 11.09 -5.01
C ALA A 250 -2.48 12.27 -4.81
N GLY A 251 -2.09 12.53 -3.57
CA GLY A 251 -1.13 13.58 -3.22
C GLY A 251 0.23 13.40 -3.92
N ALA A 252 0.73 12.17 -4.00
CA ALA A 252 1.96 11.85 -4.70
C ALA A 252 1.84 12.05 -6.23
N LEU A 253 0.68 11.75 -6.81
CA LEU A 253 0.43 11.97 -8.24
C LEU A 253 0.31 13.47 -8.56
N ILE A 254 -0.43 14.23 -7.76
CA ILE A 254 -0.61 15.68 -7.93
C ILE A 254 0.72 16.42 -7.73
N GLY A 255 1.51 16.01 -6.74
CA GLY A 255 2.86 16.56 -6.51
C GLY A 255 2.91 18.05 -6.22
N ARG A 256 1.89 18.60 -5.54
CA ARG A 256 1.76 20.03 -5.29
C ARG A 256 2.99 20.60 -4.57
N GLY A 257 3.70 21.51 -5.22
CA GLY A 257 4.91 22.14 -4.67
C GLY A 257 6.20 21.29 -4.74
N SER A 258 6.15 20.06 -5.27
CA SER A 258 7.32 19.19 -5.40
C SER A 258 8.05 19.40 -6.73
N ARG A 259 9.38 19.48 -6.67
CA ARG A 259 10.26 19.50 -7.85
C ARG A 259 10.72 18.09 -8.28
N THR A 260 10.30 17.04 -7.56
CA THR A 260 10.69 15.65 -7.86
C THR A 260 9.77 15.02 -8.90
N THR A 261 10.24 13.97 -9.59
CA THR A 261 9.44 13.25 -10.57
C THR A 261 8.33 12.44 -9.89
N ILE A 262 7.27 12.11 -10.63
CA ILE A 262 6.18 11.23 -10.15
C ILE A 262 6.76 9.91 -9.63
N ARG A 263 7.71 9.31 -10.37
CA ARG A 263 8.37 8.05 -9.98
C ARG A 263 9.05 8.15 -8.61
N THR A 264 9.75 9.24 -8.36
CA THR A 264 10.42 9.47 -7.06
C THR A 264 9.38 9.58 -5.94
N ARG A 265 8.33 10.38 -6.12
CA ARG A 265 7.26 10.54 -5.13
C ARG A 265 6.54 9.24 -4.82
N LEU A 266 6.21 8.45 -5.84
CA LEU A 266 5.58 7.14 -5.65
C LEU A 266 6.50 6.18 -4.91
N ARG A 267 7.80 6.20 -5.19
CA ARG A 267 8.79 5.39 -4.46
C ARG A 267 8.89 5.79 -3.00
N GLU A 268 8.85 7.09 -2.70
CA GLU A 268 8.90 7.60 -1.31
C GLU A 268 7.72 7.14 -0.46
N ILE A 269 6.51 7.07 -1.03
CA ILE A 269 5.31 6.66 -0.29
C ILE A 269 5.01 5.15 -0.34
N SER A 270 5.70 4.39 -1.20
CA SER A 270 5.36 2.98 -1.46
C SER A 270 5.36 2.12 -0.20
N GLY A 271 6.35 2.29 0.69
CA GLY A 271 6.43 1.57 1.95
C GLY A 271 5.27 1.91 2.91
N ASP A 272 4.89 3.18 2.96
CA ASP A 272 3.78 3.65 3.78
C ASP A 272 2.43 3.12 3.23
N LEU A 273 2.23 3.12 1.91
CA LEU A 273 1.05 2.55 1.27
C LEU A 273 0.92 1.05 1.56
N VAL A 274 1.98 0.27 1.35
CA VAL A 274 1.99 -1.16 1.65
C VAL A 274 1.64 -1.42 3.12
N THR A 275 2.19 -0.62 4.04
CA THR A 275 1.91 -0.73 5.47
C THR A 275 0.43 -0.48 5.78
N LEU A 276 -0.19 0.55 5.19
CA LEU A 276 -1.61 0.85 5.39
C LEU A 276 -2.51 -0.21 4.75
N ILE A 277 -2.19 -0.70 3.55
CA ILE A 277 -2.93 -1.77 2.87
C ILE A 277 -2.95 -3.04 3.71
N PHE A 278 -1.79 -3.46 4.22
CA PHE A 278 -1.71 -4.62 5.11
C PHE A 278 -2.51 -4.42 6.39
N GLY A 279 -2.48 -3.21 6.98
CA GLY A 279 -3.28 -2.86 8.15
C GLY A 279 -4.78 -2.97 7.88
N VAL A 280 -5.26 -2.44 6.76
CA VAL A 280 -6.66 -2.57 6.32
C VAL A 280 -7.03 -4.04 6.13
N GLY A 281 -6.17 -4.83 5.45
CA GLY A 281 -6.40 -6.26 5.26
C GLY A 281 -6.56 -7.02 6.59
N LEU A 282 -5.71 -6.74 7.58
CA LEU A 282 -5.80 -7.36 8.91
C LEU A 282 -7.10 -6.98 9.64
N ILE A 283 -7.51 -5.70 9.56
CA ILE A 283 -8.78 -5.25 10.16
C ILE A 283 -9.96 -5.98 9.52
N LEU A 284 -9.99 -6.10 8.19
CA LEU A 284 -11.08 -6.76 7.46
C LEU A 284 -11.12 -8.27 7.71
N VAL A 285 -9.96 -8.93 7.80
CA VAL A 285 -9.90 -10.36 8.18
C VAL A 285 -10.40 -10.59 9.61
N TRP A 286 -10.16 -9.63 10.52
CA TRP A 286 -10.64 -9.74 11.89
C TRP A 286 -12.14 -9.41 12.02
N ALA A 287 -12.72 -8.68 11.08
CA ALA A 287 -14.14 -8.34 11.03
C ALA A 287 -15.03 -9.51 10.57
N GLY A 288 -14.50 -10.49 9.83
CA GLY A 288 -15.21 -11.66 9.31
C GLY A 288 -15.02 -12.89 10.16
#